data_d6f1e4326e45af50f2df3602e865556d
#
_entry.id   d6f1e4326e45af50f2df3602e865556d
#
_cell.length_a   1.000
_cell.length_b   1.000
_cell.length_c   1.000
_cell.angle_alpha   90.00
_cell.angle_beta   90.00
_cell.angle_gamma   90.00
#
_symmetry.space_group_name_H-M   'P 1'
#
loop_
_entity.id
_entity.type
_entity.pdbx_description
1 polymer ?
#
loop_
_entity_poly.entity_id
_entity_poly.type
_entity_poly.pdbx_seq_one_letter_code
_entity_poly.pdbx_strand_id
1 'polypeptide(L)'
;MQEPRPFLIGGQWRQGETLVPVNNPFTGKLLAEVSTASSADAEAAIQSTVDAAVVMKTLPSHARYHALQKIAGGLYDRRDEFARLMTAEAGKPATDAKREVNRAVQTFTIAAEEAKRIPGEVIPLDWTPGTDSHLGILRRVPIGPVLGITPFNFPLNLVAHKVAPALAAGNSILIKPAPQTPLTALLLGEVVLEAGLPPGALNIMPCDNKLAEQLVVDPRFKLLSFTGSAAVGWMLKAKCGKKKVVLELGGNAGVIVEPDADIEFAAQRCAIGGFGYAGQTCISVQRIYVHHSIADLFTTKFLLQVARLKAGDPSDDSTVIGPLIDPDATHRIESWIGEAVSQGARVLLGGKRMGSVMEATVLSHVTPTMKVSCQEMFGPVVTVTPYRHFGEAITALNQSDYGLQAGVFTQDVNKIFHAFRHLEVGAVLANEIPTFRADHMPYGGVKDSGVGREGVQAAIEDMTEPRMLVLNLKPPAGT
;
A
#
# COMPACT_ATOMS: atom_id res chain seq x y z
N MET A 1 -9.15 -32.71 -9.31
CA MET A 1 -9.32 -31.33 -8.77
C MET A 1 -8.21 -31.12 -7.79
N GLN A 2 -7.55 -29.95 -7.79
CA GLN A 2 -6.57 -29.62 -6.75
C GLN A 2 -7.32 -29.48 -5.41
N GLU A 3 -6.70 -29.89 -4.31
CA GLU A 3 -7.28 -29.69 -2.97
C GLU A 3 -7.46 -28.19 -2.69
N PRO A 4 -8.59 -27.78 -2.06
CA PRO A 4 -8.81 -26.40 -1.70
C PRO A 4 -7.68 -25.87 -0.81
N ARG A 5 -7.28 -24.63 -1.03
CA ARG A 5 -6.24 -23.98 -0.22
C ARG A 5 -6.77 -23.64 1.17
N PRO A 6 -6.13 -24.16 2.24
CA PRO A 6 -6.50 -23.87 3.62
C PRO A 6 -6.08 -22.46 4.03
N PHE A 7 -6.62 -21.96 5.16
CA PHE A 7 -6.19 -20.75 5.83
C PHE A 7 -5.35 -21.05 7.08
N LEU A 8 -4.62 -20.07 7.60
CA LEU A 8 -3.64 -20.23 8.68
C LEU A 8 -4.14 -19.63 10.00
N ILE A 9 -4.33 -20.47 11.04
CA ILE A 9 -4.68 -20.05 12.40
C ILE A 9 -3.83 -20.79 13.41
N GLY A 10 -3.14 -20.07 14.30
CA GLY A 10 -2.39 -20.66 15.41
C GLY A 10 -1.21 -21.53 14.97
N GLY A 11 -0.62 -21.22 13.81
CA GLY A 11 0.45 -22.02 13.21
C GLY A 11 -0.03 -23.28 12.52
N GLN A 12 -1.33 -23.47 12.36
CA GLN A 12 -1.93 -24.65 11.72
C GLN A 12 -2.78 -24.27 10.53
N TRP A 13 -2.67 -25.05 9.46
CA TRP A 13 -3.52 -24.93 8.29
C TRP A 13 -4.88 -25.58 8.56
N ARG A 14 -5.97 -24.85 8.26
CA ARG A 14 -7.35 -25.27 8.48
C ARG A 14 -8.17 -25.18 7.22
N GLN A 15 -9.03 -26.16 7.00
CA GLN A 15 -10.04 -26.14 5.94
C GLN A 15 -11.34 -25.55 6.49
N GLY A 16 -11.95 -24.64 5.74
CA GLY A 16 -13.29 -24.13 6.00
C GLY A 16 -14.34 -24.87 5.15
N GLU A 17 -15.59 -24.76 5.54
CA GLU A 17 -16.70 -25.37 4.81
C GLU A 17 -17.07 -24.61 3.53
N THR A 18 -16.84 -23.30 3.49
CA THR A 18 -17.15 -22.45 2.34
C THR A 18 -15.89 -22.25 1.49
N LEU A 19 -16.04 -22.48 0.19
CA LEU A 19 -14.98 -22.31 -0.80
C LEU A 19 -15.28 -21.12 -1.69
N VAL A 20 -14.23 -20.35 -2.02
CA VAL A 20 -14.32 -19.23 -2.96
C VAL A 20 -13.32 -19.47 -4.10
N PRO A 21 -13.77 -19.38 -5.38
CA PRO A 21 -12.88 -19.54 -6.51
C PRO A 21 -11.96 -18.31 -6.66
N VAL A 22 -10.69 -18.59 -6.92
CA VAL A 22 -9.71 -17.60 -7.36
C VAL A 22 -9.43 -17.84 -8.83
N ASN A 23 -9.78 -16.87 -9.66
CA ASN A 23 -9.66 -16.99 -11.10
C ASN A 23 -8.53 -16.10 -11.63
N ASN A 24 -7.88 -16.55 -12.70
CA ASN A 24 -6.94 -15.74 -13.43
C ASN A 24 -7.68 -14.60 -14.16
N PRO A 25 -7.41 -13.33 -13.89
CA PRO A 25 -8.18 -12.22 -14.47
C PRO A 25 -7.97 -12.05 -15.99
N PHE A 26 -6.87 -12.58 -16.55
CA PHE A 26 -6.62 -12.53 -17.99
C PHE A 26 -7.34 -13.64 -18.75
N THR A 27 -7.27 -14.87 -18.25
CA THR A 27 -7.83 -16.06 -18.95
C THR A 27 -9.22 -16.47 -18.47
N GLY A 28 -9.67 -15.95 -17.32
CA GLY A 28 -10.89 -16.40 -16.63
C GLY A 28 -10.82 -17.80 -16.01
N LYS A 29 -9.70 -18.52 -16.17
CA LYS A 29 -9.56 -19.90 -15.67
C LYS A 29 -9.44 -19.95 -14.16
N LEU A 30 -10.06 -20.95 -13.55
CA LEU A 30 -9.89 -21.25 -12.14
C LEU A 30 -8.43 -21.63 -11.84
N LEU A 31 -7.83 -20.94 -10.86
CA LEU A 31 -6.50 -21.23 -10.35
C LEU A 31 -6.55 -22.15 -9.13
N ALA A 32 -7.42 -21.85 -8.20
CA ALA A 32 -7.63 -22.63 -6.99
C ALA A 32 -8.99 -22.27 -6.36
N GLU A 33 -9.50 -23.16 -5.53
CA GLU A 33 -10.52 -22.85 -4.54
C GLU A 33 -9.83 -22.54 -3.21
N VAL A 34 -10.30 -21.54 -2.49
CA VAL A 34 -9.75 -21.14 -1.21
C VAL A 34 -10.82 -21.25 -0.14
N SER A 35 -10.49 -21.92 0.96
CA SER A 35 -11.35 -22.02 2.12
C SER A 35 -11.51 -20.65 2.77
N THR A 36 -12.75 -20.30 3.12
CA THR A 36 -13.04 -19.08 3.89
C THR A 36 -13.47 -19.43 5.31
N ALA A 37 -13.11 -18.58 6.24
CA ALA A 37 -13.33 -18.78 7.67
C ALA A 37 -14.80 -18.55 8.05
N SER A 38 -15.28 -19.34 8.99
CA SER A 38 -16.53 -19.16 9.71
C SER A 38 -16.37 -18.18 10.90
N SER A 39 -17.48 -17.84 11.56
CA SER A 39 -17.43 -17.04 12.80
C SER A 39 -16.71 -17.77 13.93
N ALA A 40 -16.75 -19.10 13.98
CA ALA A 40 -16.00 -19.90 14.94
C ALA A 40 -14.48 -19.85 14.66
N ASP A 41 -14.09 -19.90 13.38
CA ASP A 41 -12.69 -19.73 12.98
C ASP A 41 -12.18 -18.32 13.29
N ALA A 42 -13.03 -17.31 13.10
CA ALA A 42 -12.69 -15.92 13.45
C ALA A 42 -12.40 -15.78 14.94
N GLU A 43 -13.24 -16.36 15.82
CA GLU A 43 -12.99 -16.38 17.25
C GLU A 43 -11.68 -17.09 17.60
N ALA A 44 -11.42 -18.24 16.98
CA ALA A 44 -10.16 -18.97 17.15
C ALA A 44 -8.94 -18.17 16.68
N ALA A 45 -9.05 -17.44 15.55
CA ALA A 45 -7.99 -16.60 15.03
C ALA A 45 -7.72 -15.37 15.92
N ILE A 46 -8.76 -14.74 16.44
CA ILE A 46 -8.64 -13.62 17.38
C ILE A 46 -7.94 -14.12 18.65
N GLN A 47 -8.42 -15.22 19.24
CA GLN A 47 -7.83 -15.76 20.47
C GLN A 47 -6.37 -16.16 20.26
N SER A 48 -6.06 -16.84 19.15
CA SER A 48 -4.68 -17.17 18.77
C SER A 48 -3.79 -15.92 18.64
N THR A 49 -4.32 -14.84 18.07
CA THR A 49 -3.57 -13.57 17.92
C THR A 49 -3.33 -12.92 19.29
N VAL A 50 -4.31 -12.99 20.20
CA VAL A 50 -4.20 -12.47 21.59
C VAL A 50 -3.15 -13.25 22.37
N ASP A 51 -3.20 -14.58 22.33
CA ASP A 51 -2.28 -15.45 23.07
C ASP A 51 -0.83 -15.27 22.55
N ALA A 52 -0.66 -15.21 21.23
CA ALA A 52 0.64 -14.96 20.63
C ALA A 52 1.21 -13.58 21.00
N ALA A 53 0.38 -12.54 21.17
CA ALA A 53 0.84 -11.21 21.55
C ALA A 53 1.54 -11.20 22.91
N VAL A 54 1.13 -12.05 23.85
CA VAL A 54 1.76 -12.19 25.17
C VAL A 54 3.20 -12.70 25.02
N VAL A 55 3.40 -13.71 24.16
CA VAL A 55 4.73 -14.30 23.91
C VAL A 55 5.59 -13.34 23.06
N MET A 56 5.05 -12.79 21.98
CA MET A 56 5.75 -11.87 21.09
C MET A 56 6.30 -10.65 21.83
N LYS A 57 5.55 -10.11 22.79
CA LYS A 57 5.96 -8.96 23.60
C LYS A 57 7.24 -9.22 24.40
N THR A 58 7.50 -10.47 24.78
CA THR A 58 8.68 -10.87 25.57
C THR A 58 9.83 -11.36 24.70
N LEU A 59 9.58 -11.58 23.39
CA LEU A 59 10.59 -12.06 22.46
C LEU A 59 11.70 -11.01 22.27
N PRO A 60 12.98 -11.35 22.56
CA PRO A 60 14.05 -10.38 22.47
C PRO A 60 14.29 -9.89 21.03
N SER A 61 14.84 -8.69 20.90
CA SER A 61 15.03 -8.05 19.57
C SER A 61 15.88 -8.88 18.61
N HIS A 62 16.92 -9.57 19.11
CA HIS A 62 17.76 -10.44 18.26
C HIS A 62 16.97 -11.63 17.71
N ALA A 63 16.04 -12.22 18.47
CA ALA A 63 15.22 -13.34 18.00
C ALA A 63 14.24 -12.86 16.89
N ARG A 64 13.61 -11.68 17.08
CA ARG A 64 12.76 -11.05 16.05
C ARG A 64 13.57 -10.72 14.80
N TYR A 65 14.77 -10.18 14.97
CA TYR A 65 15.70 -9.92 13.87
C TYR A 65 15.99 -11.20 13.05
N HIS A 66 16.40 -12.28 13.71
CA HIS A 66 16.74 -13.53 13.03
C HIS A 66 15.51 -14.15 12.33
N ALA A 67 14.33 -14.09 12.93
CA ALA A 67 13.09 -14.58 12.29
C ALA A 67 12.76 -13.78 11.03
N LEU A 68 12.84 -12.44 11.10
CA LEU A 68 12.58 -11.57 9.94
C LEU A 68 13.61 -11.76 8.82
N GLN A 69 14.88 -12.00 9.15
CA GLN A 69 15.91 -12.36 8.17
C GLN A 69 15.62 -13.71 7.50
N LYS A 70 15.14 -14.71 8.24
CA LYS A 70 14.72 -15.99 7.67
C LYS A 70 13.55 -15.81 6.72
N ILE A 71 12.57 -14.97 7.07
CA ILE A 71 11.43 -14.66 6.19
C ILE A 71 11.93 -13.99 4.91
N ALA A 72 12.82 -13.01 5.01
CA ALA A 72 13.41 -12.36 3.83
C ALA A 72 14.17 -13.36 2.94
N GLY A 73 14.93 -14.28 3.53
CA GLY A 73 15.63 -15.37 2.83
C GLY A 73 14.65 -16.31 2.13
N GLY A 74 13.62 -16.78 2.83
CA GLY A 74 12.60 -17.66 2.26
C GLY A 74 11.81 -17.04 1.10
N LEU A 75 11.52 -15.73 1.19
CA LEU A 75 10.92 -14.97 0.08
C LEU A 75 11.88 -14.90 -1.13
N TYR A 76 13.17 -14.65 -0.89
CA TYR A 76 14.18 -14.59 -1.95
C TYR A 76 14.35 -15.96 -2.63
N ASP A 77 14.41 -17.03 -1.86
CA ASP A 77 14.58 -18.40 -2.38
C ASP A 77 13.38 -18.84 -3.22
N ARG A 78 12.16 -18.44 -2.83
CA ARG A 78 10.89 -18.74 -3.53
C ARG A 78 10.42 -17.61 -4.47
N ARG A 79 11.29 -16.65 -4.82
CA ARG A 79 10.91 -15.42 -5.56
C ARG A 79 10.19 -15.68 -6.88
N ASP A 80 10.60 -16.72 -7.64
CA ASP A 80 9.98 -17.04 -8.92
C ASP A 80 8.59 -17.67 -8.75
N GLU A 81 8.38 -18.40 -7.66
CA GLU A 81 7.07 -18.95 -7.30
C GLU A 81 6.09 -17.83 -6.93
N PHE A 82 6.50 -16.91 -6.06
CA PHE A 82 5.70 -15.73 -5.71
C PHE A 82 5.36 -14.88 -6.94
N ALA A 83 6.34 -14.61 -7.80
CA ALA A 83 6.13 -13.80 -8.99
C ALA A 83 5.12 -14.45 -9.94
N ARG A 84 5.26 -15.75 -10.23
CA ARG A 84 4.31 -16.49 -11.07
C ARG A 84 2.90 -16.50 -10.46
N LEU A 85 2.80 -16.71 -9.15
CA LEU A 85 1.51 -16.74 -8.47
C LEU A 85 0.82 -15.37 -8.54
N MET A 86 1.52 -14.27 -8.29
CA MET A 86 0.98 -12.91 -8.42
C MET A 86 0.55 -12.59 -9.85
N THR A 87 1.32 -13.00 -10.85
CA THR A 87 0.93 -12.85 -12.25
C THR A 87 -0.36 -13.61 -12.55
N ALA A 88 -0.51 -14.80 -11.98
CA ALA A 88 -1.68 -15.64 -12.19
C ALA A 88 -2.93 -15.09 -11.49
N GLU A 89 -2.86 -14.74 -10.19
CA GLU A 89 -4.05 -14.35 -9.41
C GLU A 89 -4.42 -12.86 -9.53
N ALA A 90 -3.44 -11.97 -9.72
CA ALA A 90 -3.65 -10.53 -9.81
C ALA A 90 -3.60 -9.98 -11.25
N GLY A 91 -3.22 -10.80 -12.24
CA GLY A 91 -2.97 -10.31 -13.60
C GLY A 91 -1.80 -9.33 -13.70
N LYS A 92 -0.92 -9.32 -12.70
CA LYS A 92 0.22 -8.41 -12.67
C LYS A 92 1.27 -8.81 -13.71
N PRO A 93 1.78 -7.88 -14.54
CA PRO A 93 2.87 -8.16 -15.47
C PRO A 93 4.06 -8.84 -14.76
N ALA A 94 4.64 -9.85 -15.39
CA ALA A 94 5.69 -10.69 -14.78
C ALA A 94 6.89 -9.88 -14.27
N THR A 95 7.29 -8.83 -14.98
CA THR A 95 8.37 -7.92 -14.54
C THR A 95 8.00 -7.14 -13.30
N ASP A 96 6.74 -6.68 -13.16
CA ASP A 96 6.27 -5.96 -11.98
C ASP A 96 6.05 -6.91 -10.79
N ALA A 97 5.63 -8.16 -11.04
CA ALA A 97 5.55 -9.20 -10.03
C ALA A 97 6.94 -9.52 -9.44
N LYS A 98 7.96 -9.70 -10.29
CA LYS A 98 9.36 -9.88 -9.85
C LYS A 98 9.87 -8.70 -9.01
N ARG A 99 9.53 -7.45 -9.40
CA ARG A 99 9.87 -6.25 -8.62
C ARG A 99 9.18 -6.24 -7.27
N GLU A 100 7.91 -6.62 -7.21
CA GLU A 100 7.16 -6.67 -5.96
C GLU A 100 7.76 -7.66 -4.96
N VAL A 101 8.18 -8.87 -5.41
CA VAL A 101 8.89 -9.82 -4.53
C VAL A 101 10.16 -9.20 -3.97
N ASN A 102 10.99 -8.57 -4.82
CA ASN A 102 12.21 -7.92 -4.36
C ASN A 102 11.92 -6.84 -3.32
N ARG A 103 10.85 -6.07 -3.49
CA ARG A 103 10.41 -5.08 -2.51
C ARG A 103 9.99 -5.74 -1.18
N ALA A 104 9.24 -6.84 -1.23
CA ALA A 104 8.85 -7.56 -0.02
C ALA A 104 10.08 -8.11 0.73
N VAL A 105 11.07 -8.66 0.02
CA VAL A 105 12.36 -9.07 0.60
C VAL A 105 13.02 -7.88 1.31
N GLN A 106 13.09 -6.71 0.66
CA GLN A 106 13.64 -5.50 1.26
C GLN A 106 12.84 -5.04 2.48
N THR A 107 11.51 -5.08 2.43
CA THR A 107 10.63 -4.72 3.55
C THR A 107 10.92 -5.56 4.78
N PHE A 108 11.05 -6.89 4.65
CA PHE A 108 11.41 -7.76 5.76
C PHE A 108 12.86 -7.57 6.23
N THR A 109 13.80 -7.31 5.32
CA THR A 109 15.20 -7.02 5.66
C THR A 109 15.30 -5.75 6.48
N ILE A 110 14.64 -4.67 6.06
CA ILE A 110 14.59 -3.40 6.79
C ILE A 110 13.93 -3.60 8.16
N ALA A 111 12.81 -4.35 8.21
CA ALA A 111 12.12 -4.62 9.47
C ALA A 111 12.99 -5.41 10.46
N ALA A 112 13.82 -6.33 9.97
CA ALA A 112 14.79 -7.03 10.81
C ALA A 112 15.79 -6.04 11.43
N GLU A 113 16.34 -5.12 10.66
CA GLU A 113 17.25 -4.10 11.18
C GLU A 113 16.56 -3.14 12.16
N GLU A 114 15.35 -2.69 11.86
CA GLU A 114 14.58 -1.81 12.73
C GLU A 114 14.14 -2.50 14.03
N ALA A 115 13.96 -3.82 14.06
CA ALA A 115 13.66 -4.56 15.29
C ALA A 115 14.73 -4.37 16.39
N LYS A 116 15.97 -4.06 16.00
CA LYS A 116 17.10 -3.80 16.91
C LYS A 116 17.24 -2.32 17.28
N ARG A 117 16.56 -1.42 16.56
CA ARG A 117 16.73 0.04 16.65
C ARG A 117 15.50 0.77 17.18
N ILE A 118 14.53 0.06 17.76
CA ILE A 118 13.36 0.70 18.37
C ILE A 118 13.83 1.67 19.45
N PRO A 119 13.53 2.99 19.33
CA PRO A 119 14.14 4.02 20.16
C PRO A 119 13.65 3.98 21.60
N GLY A 120 14.51 4.43 22.48
CA GLY A 120 14.21 4.81 23.87
C GLY A 120 14.97 6.08 24.22
N GLU A 121 14.58 6.73 25.29
CA GLU A 121 15.14 8.02 25.70
C GLU A 121 15.26 8.07 27.22
N VAL A 122 16.32 8.73 27.70
CA VAL A 122 16.45 9.15 29.09
C VAL A 122 16.06 10.63 29.17
N ILE A 123 15.01 10.94 29.92
CA ILE A 123 14.45 12.29 30.04
C ILE A 123 14.79 12.86 31.40
N PRO A 124 15.56 13.97 31.49
CA PRO A 124 15.75 14.71 32.73
C PRO A 124 14.40 15.24 33.24
N LEU A 125 14.09 15.01 34.52
CA LEU A 125 12.84 15.45 35.13
C LEU A 125 13.05 16.57 36.18
N ASP A 126 14.28 17.08 36.30
CA ASP A 126 14.73 18.12 37.24
C ASP A 126 14.51 19.56 36.77
N TRP A 127 13.58 19.78 35.85
CA TRP A 127 13.29 21.12 35.26
C TRP A 127 12.52 22.05 36.22
N THR A 128 11.93 21.49 37.27
CA THR A 128 11.18 22.25 38.26
C THR A 128 11.66 21.91 39.70
N PRO A 129 11.69 22.90 40.62
CA PRO A 129 12.07 22.64 42.02
C PRO A 129 11.21 21.50 42.63
N GLY A 130 11.87 20.57 43.33
CA GLY A 130 11.21 19.44 43.98
C GLY A 130 11.17 18.17 43.15
N THR A 131 11.68 18.19 41.89
CA THR A 131 11.83 17.01 41.05
C THR A 131 13.29 16.61 40.86
N ASP A 132 14.22 17.20 41.57
CA ASP A 132 15.69 17.09 41.43
C ASP A 132 16.20 15.64 41.50
N SER A 133 15.50 14.74 42.23
CA SER A 133 15.86 13.34 42.37
C SER A 133 15.21 12.42 41.32
N HIS A 134 14.45 12.99 40.36
CA HIS A 134 13.69 12.16 39.45
C HIS A 134 14.41 11.94 38.11
N LEU A 135 14.41 10.68 37.64
CA LEU A 135 14.92 10.28 36.34
C LEU A 135 13.81 9.58 35.54
N GLY A 136 13.58 10.02 34.32
CA GLY A 136 12.66 9.41 33.39
C GLY A 136 13.36 8.48 32.39
N ILE A 137 12.83 7.29 32.18
CA ILE A 137 13.25 6.39 31.09
C ILE A 137 12.03 6.10 30.21
N LEU A 138 12.07 6.59 28.99
CA LEU A 138 11.04 6.34 27.98
C LEU A 138 11.43 5.10 27.16
N ARG A 139 10.53 4.14 27.02
CA ARG A 139 10.66 3.01 26.11
C ARG A 139 9.42 2.84 25.26
N ARG A 140 9.59 2.41 24.03
CA ARG A 140 8.47 1.97 23.20
C ARG A 140 8.19 0.50 23.45
N VAL A 141 6.92 0.15 23.64
CA VAL A 141 6.47 -1.22 23.91
C VAL A 141 5.44 -1.64 22.86
N PRO A 142 5.37 -2.95 22.49
CA PRO A 142 4.37 -3.44 21.55
C PRO A 142 2.95 -3.03 21.96
N ILE A 143 2.13 -2.62 20.99
CA ILE A 143 0.74 -2.23 21.25
C ILE A 143 -0.16 -3.44 21.54
N GLY A 144 0.17 -4.62 20.97
CA GLY A 144 -0.58 -5.87 21.16
C GLY A 144 -1.13 -6.42 19.82
N PRO A 145 -2.26 -7.13 19.83
CA PRO A 145 -2.84 -7.71 18.63
C PRO A 145 -3.18 -6.68 17.56
N VAL A 146 -2.72 -6.92 16.32
CA VAL A 146 -2.95 -6.06 15.16
C VAL A 146 -3.89 -6.77 14.19
N LEU A 147 -4.83 -6.03 13.59
CA LEU A 147 -5.63 -6.48 12.47
C LEU A 147 -5.14 -5.80 11.19
N GLY A 148 -4.76 -6.60 10.19
CA GLY A 148 -4.38 -6.14 8.86
C GLY A 148 -5.42 -6.53 7.81
N ILE A 149 -5.90 -5.59 7.02
CA ILE A 149 -6.78 -5.85 5.86
C ILE A 149 -6.09 -5.30 4.62
N THR A 150 -5.91 -6.13 3.59
CA THR A 150 -5.09 -5.80 2.42
C THR A 150 -5.87 -5.84 1.11
N PRO A 151 -5.48 -5.02 0.12
CA PRO A 151 -6.07 -4.99 -1.22
C PRO A 151 -5.43 -6.02 -2.15
N PHE A 152 -5.95 -6.10 -3.37
CA PHE A 152 -5.53 -7.07 -4.38
C PHE A 152 -4.26 -6.67 -5.17
N ASN A 153 -3.98 -5.38 -5.30
CA ASN A 153 -3.05 -4.87 -6.32
C ASN A 153 -1.56 -5.08 -6.01
N PHE A 154 -1.19 -5.21 -4.75
CA PHE A 154 0.15 -5.62 -4.29
C PHE A 154 -0.01 -6.72 -3.23
N PRO A 155 -0.40 -7.94 -3.65
CA PRO A 155 -0.82 -9.00 -2.74
C PRO A 155 0.28 -9.53 -1.84
N LEU A 156 1.54 -9.29 -2.17
CA LEU A 156 2.70 -9.61 -1.33
C LEU A 156 3.17 -8.39 -0.54
N ASN A 157 3.49 -7.28 -1.22
CA ASN A 157 4.21 -6.18 -0.56
C ASN A 157 3.32 -5.38 0.40
N LEU A 158 2.00 -5.23 0.13
CA LEU A 158 1.11 -4.58 1.08
C LEU A 158 0.76 -5.47 2.29
N VAL A 159 0.86 -6.79 2.15
CA VAL A 159 0.86 -7.71 3.29
C VAL A 159 2.17 -7.57 4.08
N ALA A 160 3.31 -7.56 3.37
CA ALA A 160 4.63 -7.40 3.99
C ALA A 160 4.74 -6.10 4.81
N HIS A 161 4.22 -4.97 4.30
CA HIS A 161 4.21 -3.67 5.00
C HIS A 161 3.35 -3.65 6.28
N LYS A 162 2.50 -4.66 6.49
CA LYS A 162 1.74 -4.83 7.73
C LYS A 162 2.38 -5.88 8.65
N VAL A 163 2.77 -7.02 8.07
CA VAL A 163 3.33 -8.15 8.82
C VAL A 163 4.73 -7.84 9.35
N ALA A 164 5.63 -7.35 8.51
CA ALA A 164 7.02 -7.13 8.88
C ALA A 164 7.18 -6.14 10.05
N PRO A 165 6.58 -4.93 10.03
CA PRO A 165 6.68 -3.99 11.15
C PRO A 165 5.95 -4.49 12.40
N ALA A 166 4.83 -5.23 12.29
CA ALA A 166 4.14 -5.82 13.43
C ALA A 166 5.04 -6.81 14.18
N LEU A 167 5.66 -7.72 13.44
CA LEU A 167 6.60 -8.71 14.01
C LEU A 167 7.86 -8.05 14.56
N ALA A 168 8.41 -7.05 13.86
CA ALA A 168 9.57 -6.25 14.30
C ALA A 168 9.28 -5.54 15.61
N ALA A 169 8.10 -4.96 15.75
CA ALA A 169 7.66 -4.29 16.99
C ALA A 169 7.38 -5.25 18.15
N GLY A 170 7.26 -6.57 17.91
CA GLY A 170 6.92 -7.57 18.91
C GLY A 170 5.41 -7.74 19.11
N ASN A 171 4.62 -7.46 18.07
CA ASN A 171 3.19 -7.71 18.02
C ASN A 171 2.88 -9.02 17.30
N SER A 172 1.68 -9.54 17.52
CA SER A 172 1.03 -10.53 16.66
C SER A 172 0.09 -9.84 15.69
N ILE A 173 -0.20 -10.49 14.56
CA ILE A 173 -1.05 -9.92 13.53
C ILE A 173 -1.97 -10.96 12.89
N LEU A 174 -3.23 -10.59 12.68
CA LEU A 174 -4.19 -11.30 11.83
C LEU A 174 -4.33 -10.55 10.51
N ILE A 175 -4.09 -11.24 9.39
CA ILE A 175 -4.26 -10.70 8.04
C ILE A 175 -5.55 -11.24 7.42
N LYS A 176 -6.40 -10.32 6.94
CA LYS A 176 -7.49 -10.61 6.01
C LYS A 176 -7.05 -10.17 4.61
N PRO A 177 -6.67 -11.11 3.72
CA PRO A 177 -6.28 -10.77 2.34
C PRO A 177 -7.49 -10.40 1.50
N ALA A 178 -7.25 -9.74 0.35
CA ALA A 178 -8.28 -9.50 -0.63
C ALA A 178 -8.85 -10.82 -1.17
N PRO A 179 -10.16 -10.91 -1.41
CA PRO A 179 -10.77 -12.15 -1.90
C PRO A 179 -10.29 -12.54 -3.31
N GLN A 180 -9.86 -11.57 -4.12
CA GLN A 180 -9.33 -11.82 -5.47
C GLN A 180 -7.91 -12.40 -5.44
N THR A 181 -7.10 -12.11 -4.41
CA THR A 181 -5.67 -12.44 -4.36
C THR A 181 -5.23 -12.98 -2.99
N PRO A 182 -5.88 -14.03 -2.48
CA PRO A 182 -5.53 -14.61 -1.18
C PRO A 182 -4.31 -15.54 -1.24
N LEU A 183 -4.01 -16.11 -2.42
CA LEU A 183 -3.03 -17.18 -2.57
C LEU A 183 -1.61 -16.73 -2.23
N THR A 184 -1.21 -15.52 -2.65
CA THR A 184 0.10 -14.94 -2.33
C THR A 184 0.27 -14.72 -0.83
N ALA A 185 -0.77 -14.25 -0.13
CA ALA A 185 -0.73 -14.08 1.32
C ALA A 185 -0.61 -15.43 2.05
N LEU A 186 -1.33 -16.46 1.58
CA LEU A 186 -1.23 -17.82 2.13
C LEU A 186 0.17 -18.42 1.92
N LEU A 187 0.77 -18.19 0.74
CA LEU A 187 2.14 -18.61 0.45
C LEU A 187 3.16 -17.90 1.37
N LEU A 188 2.96 -16.62 1.68
CA LEU A 188 3.76 -15.92 2.70
C LEU A 188 3.62 -16.59 4.09
N GLY A 189 2.43 -17.09 4.42
CA GLY A 189 2.17 -17.83 5.66
C GLY A 189 3.08 -19.05 5.81
N GLU A 190 3.32 -19.79 4.72
CA GLU A 190 4.27 -20.93 4.70
C GLU A 190 5.67 -20.47 5.10
N VAL A 191 6.17 -19.40 4.47
CA VAL A 191 7.50 -18.84 4.75
C VAL A 191 7.64 -18.35 6.19
N VAL A 192 6.59 -17.72 6.73
CA VAL A 192 6.60 -17.22 8.12
C VAL A 192 6.60 -18.37 9.13
N LEU A 193 5.89 -19.46 8.86
CA LEU A 193 5.91 -20.66 9.73
C LEU A 193 7.32 -21.26 9.85
N GLU A 194 8.09 -21.27 8.76
CA GLU A 194 9.47 -21.78 8.76
C GLU A 194 10.45 -20.89 9.53
N ALA A 195 10.09 -19.64 9.83
CA ALA A 195 10.96 -18.70 10.52
C ALA A 195 11.09 -18.97 12.03
N GLY A 196 10.21 -19.80 12.60
CA GLY A 196 10.28 -20.22 14.01
C GLY A 196 9.73 -19.18 15.00
N LEU A 197 8.83 -18.31 14.56
CA LEU A 197 8.07 -17.42 15.44
C LEU A 197 7.01 -18.21 16.25
N PRO A 198 6.54 -17.67 17.38
CA PRO A 198 5.48 -18.30 18.16
C PRO A 198 4.24 -18.59 17.30
N PRO A 199 3.56 -19.75 17.48
CA PRO A 199 2.29 -20.02 16.83
C PRO A 199 1.29 -18.88 17.07
N GLY A 200 0.63 -18.41 15.99
CA GLY A 200 -0.29 -17.28 16.06
C GLY A 200 0.37 -15.89 15.98
N ALA A 201 1.71 -15.79 15.90
CA ALA A 201 2.37 -14.51 15.60
C ALA A 201 1.86 -13.91 14.28
N LEU A 202 1.58 -14.76 13.28
CA LEU A 202 0.84 -14.45 12.08
C LEU A 202 -0.33 -15.43 11.93
N ASN A 203 -1.53 -14.89 11.71
CA ASN A 203 -2.69 -15.61 11.23
C ASN A 203 -3.11 -15.01 9.88
N ILE A 204 -3.57 -15.85 8.94
CA ILE A 204 -4.04 -15.41 7.61
C ILE A 204 -5.40 -16.06 7.37
N MET A 205 -6.42 -15.22 7.29
CA MET A 205 -7.80 -15.69 7.28
C MET A 205 -8.60 -15.01 6.18
N PRO A 206 -8.73 -15.64 4.99
CA PRO A 206 -9.73 -15.24 4.01
C PRO A 206 -11.14 -15.34 4.60
N CYS A 207 -11.92 -14.28 4.48
CA CYS A 207 -13.30 -14.25 4.94
C CYS A 207 -14.10 -13.20 4.14
N ASP A 208 -15.43 -13.23 4.27
CA ASP A 208 -16.32 -12.25 3.69
C ASP A 208 -16.22 -10.87 4.39
N ASN A 209 -16.83 -9.86 3.78
CA ASN A 209 -16.77 -8.50 4.31
C ASN A 209 -17.56 -8.35 5.63
N LYS A 210 -18.63 -9.13 5.83
CA LYS A 210 -19.43 -9.09 7.05
C LYS A 210 -18.63 -9.59 8.26
N LEU A 211 -17.88 -10.68 8.08
CA LEU A 211 -17.01 -11.22 9.11
C LEU A 211 -15.80 -10.29 9.33
N ALA A 212 -15.25 -9.69 8.27
CA ALA A 212 -14.20 -8.69 8.38
C ALA A 212 -14.62 -7.47 9.23
N GLU A 213 -15.86 -6.99 9.09
CA GLU A 213 -16.38 -5.92 9.94
C GLU A 213 -16.48 -6.35 11.42
N GLN A 214 -16.83 -7.59 11.70
CA GLN A 214 -16.83 -8.13 13.07
C GLN A 214 -15.42 -8.12 13.67
N LEU A 215 -14.37 -8.46 12.89
CA LEU A 215 -12.98 -8.33 13.33
C LEU A 215 -12.60 -6.87 13.66
N VAL A 216 -13.07 -5.93 12.83
CA VAL A 216 -12.78 -4.50 13.02
C VAL A 216 -13.36 -3.95 14.31
N VAL A 217 -14.53 -4.38 14.73
CA VAL A 217 -15.14 -3.90 15.98
C VAL A 217 -14.64 -4.63 17.23
N ASP A 218 -14.00 -5.79 17.09
CA ASP A 218 -13.54 -6.58 18.23
C ASP A 218 -12.50 -5.83 19.08
N PRO A 219 -12.73 -5.60 20.38
CA PRO A 219 -11.88 -4.75 21.23
C PRO A 219 -10.53 -5.37 21.58
N ARG A 220 -10.32 -6.65 21.30
CA ARG A 220 -9.05 -7.35 21.56
C ARG A 220 -7.94 -6.85 20.63
N PHE A 221 -8.26 -6.48 19.38
CA PHE A 221 -7.31 -5.79 18.51
C PHE A 221 -7.03 -4.37 19.01
N LYS A 222 -5.78 -3.94 18.94
CA LYS A 222 -5.31 -2.62 19.40
C LYS A 222 -5.07 -1.64 18.26
N LEU A 223 -4.83 -2.17 17.07
CA LEU A 223 -4.62 -1.39 15.86
C LEU A 223 -5.29 -2.06 14.66
N LEU A 224 -5.94 -1.25 13.81
CA LEU A 224 -6.34 -1.62 12.46
C LEU A 224 -5.37 -1.00 11.47
N SER A 225 -4.72 -1.83 10.64
CA SER A 225 -3.99 -1.41 9.45
C SER A 225 -4.78 -1.82 8.21
N PHE A 226 -5.39 -0.86 7.54
CA PHE A 226 -6.22 -1.07 6.36
C PHE A 226 -5.61 -0.41 5.13
N THR A 227 -5.56 -1.14 4.01
CA THR A 227 -5.28 -0.58 2.69
C THR A 227 -6.39 -0.98 1.73
N GLY A 228 -6.98 0.01 1.06
CA GLY A 228 -8.11 -0.20 0.15
C GLY A 228 -8.79 1.10 -0.28
N SER A 229 -10.06 1.04 -0.69
CA SER A 229 -10.80 2.24 -1.12
C SER A 229 -11.10 3.21 0.03
N ALA A 230 -11.14 4.50 -0.28
CA ALA A 230 -11.44 5.56 0.69
C ALA A 230 -12.80 5.34 1.38
N ALA A 231 -13.84 5.02 0.62
CA ALA A 231 -15.18 4.79 1.18
C ALA A 231 -15.19 3.68 2.25
N VAL A 232 -14.49 2.56 1.98
CA VAL A 232 -14.40 1.45 2.95
C VAL A 232 -13.52 1.84 4.13
N GLY A 233 -12.36 2.45 3.90
CA GLY A 233 -11.44 2.82 4.98
C GLY A 233 -12.05 3.77 6.00
N TRP A 234 -12.72 4.82 5.56
CA TRP A 234 -13.37 5.79 6.44
C TRP A 234 -14.58 5.18 7.17
N MET A 235 -15.34 4.30 6.50
CA MET A 235 -16.42 3.53 7.13
C MET A 235 -15.88 2.62 8.26
N LEU A 236 -14.79 1.91 8.02
CA LEU A 236 -14.15 1.05 9.02
C LEU A 236 -13.59 1.86 10.19
N LYS A 237 -12.95 3.01 9.92
CA LYS A 237 -12.43 3.91 10.97
C LYS A 237 -13.55 4.36 11.91
N ALA A 238 -14.72 4.71 11.38
CA ALA A 238 -15.87 5.09 12.21
C ALA A 238 -16.33 3.97 13.15
N LYS A 239 -16.07 2.69 12.81
CA LYS A 239 -16.44 1.51 13.60
C LYS A 239 -15.34 1.05 14.58
N CYS A 240 -14.11 1.54 14.46
CA CYS A 240 -12.94 1.05 15.22
C CYS A 240 -12.97 1.35 16.73
N GLY A 241 -13.80 2.28 17.21
CA GLY A 241 -13.83 2.67 18.61
C GLY A 241 -12.50 3.28 19.07
N LYS A 242 -11.88 2.68 20.10
CA LYS A 242 -10.63 3.18 20.71
C LYS A 242 -9.34 2.68 20.06
N LYS A 243 -9.43 1.84 19.02
CA LYS A 243 -8.23 1.30 18.34
C LYS A 243 -7.47 2.41 17.63
N LYS A 244 -6.14 2.29 17.57
CA LYS A 244 -5.36 3.03 16.59
C LYS A 244 -5.74 2.55 15.19
N VAL A 245 -5.68 3.48 14.22
CA VAL A 245 -6.06 3.19 12.84
C VAL A 245 -5.02 3.78 11.90
N VAL A 246 -4.46 2.94 11.03
CA VAL A 246 -3.63 3.33 9.89
C VAL A 246 -4.41 2.99 8.63
N LEU A 247 -4.66 4.00 7.82
CA LEU A 247 -5.41 3.88 6.57
C LEU A 247 -4.53 4.33 5.41
N GLU A 248 -4.30 3.43 4.47
CA GLU A 248 -3.70 3.70 3.17
C GLU A 248 -4.77 3.52 2.10
N LEU A 249 -5.24 4.63 1.57
CA LEU A 249 -6.44 4.66 0.73
C LEU A 249 -6.10 5.07 -0.70
N GLY A 250 -7.13 5.41 -1.46
CA GLY A 250 -7.00 5.79 -2.85
C GLY A 250 -6.19 7.07 -3.07
N GLY A 251 -5.88 7.32 -4.33
CA GLY A 251 -5.20 8.52 -4.78
C GLY A 251 -5.71 9.00 -6.12
N ASN A 252 -5.40 10.25 -6.43
CA ASN A 252 -5.66 10.88 -7.72
C ASN A 252 -4.42 11.69 -8.09
N ALA A 253 -3.29 10.98 -8.21
CA ALA A 253 -1.98 11.58 -8.28
C ALA A 253 -1.79 12.42 -9.54
N GLY A 254 -1.21 13.59 -9.35
CA GLY A 254 -0.91 14.52 -10.42
C GLY A 254 0.58 14.79 -10.57
N VAL A 255 0.93 15.23 -11.77
CA VAL A 255 2.28 15.64 -12.17
C VAL A 255 2.21 17.03 -12.77
N ILE A 256 3.11 17.92 -12.37
CA ILE A 256 3.31 19.24 -12.99
C ILE A 256 4.58 19.18 -13.84
N VAL A 257 4.52 19.66 -15.08
CA VAL A 257 5.67 19.74 -15.99
C VAL A 257 5.89 21.19 -16.39
N GLU A 258 7.02 21.76 -15.97
CA GLU A 258 7.45 23.13 -16.24
C GLU A 258 8.28 23.21 -17.54
N PRO A 259 8.43 24.43 -18.14
CA PRO A 259 9.17 24.61 -19.41
C PRO A 259 10.66 24.26 -19.34
N ASP A 260 11.25 24.33 -18.15
CA ASP A 260 12.66 24.05 -17.89
C ASP A 260 12.93 22.56 -17.56
N ALA A 261 11.90 21.71 -17.58
CA ALA A 261 12.03 20.29 -17.35
C ALA A 261 12.73 19.56 -18.50
N ASP A 262 13.37 18.44 -18.21
CA ASP A 262 13.69 17.45 -19.25
C ASP A 262 12.40 16.80 -19.75
N ILE A 263 11.89 17.32 -20.88
CA ILE A 263 10.58 16.93 -21.42
C ILE A 263 10.57 15.48 -21.89
N GLU A 264 11.68 14.98 -22.44
CA GLU A 264 11.77 13.57 -22.89
C GLU A 264 11.70 12.62 -21.69
N PHE A 265 12.50 12.90 -20.67
CA PHE A 265 12.52 12.13 -19.43
C PHE A 265 11.15 12.19 -18.72
N ALA A 266 10.56 13.38 -18.59
CA ALA A 266 9.25 13.55 -17.96
C ALA A 266 8.15 12.76 -18.71
N ALA A 267 8.15 12.81 -20.05
CA ALA A 267 7.19 12.06 -20.87
C ALA A 267 7.35 10.54 -20.70
N GLN A 268 8.59 10.04 -20.71
CA GLN A 268 8.90 8.63 -20.49
C GLN A 268 8.45 8.16 -19.09
N ARG A 269 8.79 8.95 -18.06
CA ARG A 269 8.43 8.62 -16.67
C ARG A 269 6.91 8.62 -16.49
N CYS A 270 6.21 9.63 -17.00
CA CYS A 270 4.75 9.72 -16.90
C CYS A 270 4.04 8.56 -17.63
N ALA A 271 4.57 8.11 -18.78
CA ALA A 271 4.01 6.96 -19.49
C ALA A 271 4.09 5.67 -18.64
N ILE A 272 5.25 5.38 -18.05
CA ILE A 272 5.41 4.22 -17.18
C ILE A 272 4.54 4.37 -15.90
N GLY A 273 4.53 5.57 -15.31
CA GLY A 273 3.81 5.83 -14.06
C GLY A 273 2.28 5.82 -14.19
N GLY A 274 1.74 6.11 -15.36
CA GLY A 274 0.29 6.12 -15.61
C GLY A 274 -0.26 4.76 -16.06
N PHE A 275 0.57 3.92 -16.69
CA PHE A 275 0.10 2.72 -17.36
C PHE A 275 0.69 1.41 -16.86
N GLY A 276 1.77 1.44 -16.06
CA GLY A 276 2.32 0.24 -15.43
C GLY A 276 1.26 -0.48 -14.61
N TYR A 277 1.19 -1.81 -14.74
CA TYR A 277 0.17 -2.65 -14.11
C TYR A 277 -1.27 -2.13 -14.38
N ALA A 278 -1.52 -1.66 -15.60
CA ALA A 278 -2.81 -1.07 -16.03
C ALA A 278 -3.30 0.06 -15.09
N GLY A 279 -2.41 0.83 -14.47
CA GLY A 279 -2.78 1.94 -13.57
C GLY A 279 -3.41 1.51 -12.23
N GLN A 280 -3.39 0.21 -11.87
CA GLN A 280 -4.00 -0.32 -10.66
C GLN A 280 -3.13 -0.08 -9.42
N THR A 281 -2.72 1.17 -9.21
CA THR A 281 -1.94 1.60 -8.04
C THR A 281 -2.46 2.94 -7.52
N CYS A 282 -2.50 3.10 -6.20
CA CYS A 282 -2.98 4.32 -5.54
C CYS A 282 -2.14 5.57 -5.86
N ILE A 283 -0.93 5.40 -6.36
CA ILE A 283 -0.01 6.46 -6.79
C ILE A 283 0.20 6.49 -8.30
N SER A 284 -0.70 5.89 -9.10
CA SER A 284 -0.67 5.99 -10.56
C SER A 284 -0.76 7.44 -11.01
N VAL A 285 0.07 7.83 -11.99
CA VAL A 285 -0.06 9.14 -12.65
C VAL A 285 -1.40 9.18 -13.37
N GLN A 286 -2.33 9.98 -12.86
CA GLN A 286 -3.66 10.12 -13.44
C GLN A 286 -3.86 11.46 -14.13
N ARG A 287 -3.29 12.54 -13.58
CA ARG A 287 -3.46 13.92 -14.08
C ARG A 287 -2.10 14.53 -14.36
N ILE A 288 -1.86 14.92 -15.61
CA ILE A 288 -0.63 15.63 -16.00
C ILE A 288 -0.99 17.07 -16.34
N TYR A 289 -0.45 18.01 -15.59
CA TYR A 289 -0.53 19.45 -15.84
C TYR A 289 0.75 19.90 -16.52
N VAL A 290 0.63 20.45 -17.72
CA VAL A 290 1.78 20.85 -18.57
C VAL A 290 1.73 22.34 -18.82
N HIS A 291 2.84 23.05 -18.63
CA HIS A 291 2.88 24.46 -18.94
C HIS A 291 2.55 24.69 -20.43
N HIS A 292 1.70 25.66 -20.73
CA HIS A 292 1.11 25.87 -22.07
C HIS A 292 2.17 26.03 -23.17
N SER A 293 3.35 26.62 -22.87
CA SER A 293 4.41 26.85 -23.85
C SER A 293 5.07 25.57 -24.37
N ILE A 294 4.93 24.46 -23.67
CA ILE A 294 5.51 23.15 -24.02
C ILE A 294 4.44 22.06 -24.19
N ALA A 295 3.16 22.42 -24.08
CA ALA A 295 2.08 21.43 -23.99
C ALA A 295 2.01 20.52 -25.24
N ASP A 296 2.12 21.09 -26.45
CA ASP A 296 2.08 20.31 -27.69
C ASP A 296 3.31 19.40 -27.82
N LEU A 297 4.51 19.92 -27.50
CA LEU A 297 5.76 19.17 -27.54
C LEU A 297 5.73 18.00 -26.54
N PHE A 298 5.35 18.28 -25.28
CA PHE A 298 5.23 17.24 -24.26
C PHE A 298 4.20 16.18 -24.66
N THR A 299 3.00 16.60 -25.08
CA THR A 299 1.93 15.68 -25.47
C THR A 299 2.37 14.78 -26.61
N THR A 300 3.03 15.32 -27.63
CA THR A 300 3.56 14.53 -28.76
C THR A 300 4.55 13.47 -28.25
N LYS A 301 5.52 13.86 -27.42
CA LYS A 301 6.51 12.92 -26.85
C LYS A 301 5.85 11.89 -25.94
N PHE A 302 4.90 12.31 -25.09
CA PHE A 302 4.17 11.43 -24.20
C PHE A 302 3.38 10.36 -24.97
N LEU A 303 2.63 10.75 -25.99
CA LEU A 303 1.88 9.81 -26.83
C LEU A 303 2.80 8.80 -27.53
N LEU A 304 3.97 9.22 -27.99
CA LEU A 304 4.98 8.31 -28.57
C LEU A 304 5.49 7.29 -27.53
N GLN A 305 5.69 7.69 -26.28
CA GLN A 305 6.09 6.76 -25.23
C GLN A 305 4.94 5.80 -24.85
N VAL A 306 3.73 6.30 -24.75
CA VAL A 306 2.54 5.48 -24.43
C VAL A 306 2.27 4.46 -25.53
N ALA A 307 2.39 4.83 -26.80
CA ALA A 307 2.18 3.93 -27.94
C ALA A 307 3.15 2.73 -27.97
N ARG A 308 4.29 2.80 -27.28
CA ARG A 308 5.28 1.71 -27.17
C ARG A 308 4.94 0.70 -26.07
N LEU A 309 4.00 1.04 -25.18
CA LEU A 309 3.65 0.17 -24.05
C LEU A 309 2.82 -1.01 -24.55
N LYS A 310 3.34 -2.21 -24.35
CA LYS A 310 2.64 -3.43 -24.78
C LYS A 310 1.53 -3.77 -23.80
N ALA A 311 0.33 -3.95 -24.32
CA ALA A 311 -0.83 -4.47 -23.61
C ALA A 311 -1.08 -5.93 -24.01
N GLY A 312 -1.46 -6.79 -23.04
CA GLY A 312 -1.74 -8.21 -23.34
C GLY A 312 -1.52 -9.16 -22.19
N ASP A 313 -1.05 -10.35 -22.52
CA ASP A 313 -0.78 -11.43 -21.55
C ASP A 313 0.24 -11.01 -20.49
N PRO A 314 -0.14 -10.99 -19.19
CA PRO A 314 0.76 -10.57 -18.12
C PRO A 314 1.94 -11.52 -17.89
N SER A 315 1.89 -12.76 -18.41
CA SER A 315 3.00 -13.72 -18.34
C SER A 315 4.15 -13.42 -19.31
N ASP A 316 3.91 -12.59 -20.33
CA ASP A 316 4.94 -12.13 -21.26
C ASP A 316 5.78 -11.01 -20.60
N ASP A 317 7.10 -11.22 -20.49
CA ASP A 317 8.02 -10.26 -19.85
C ASP A 317 8.03 -8.86 -20.50
N SER A 318 7.54 -8.72 -21.74
CA SER A 318 7.43 -7.44 -22.44
C SER A 318 6.10 -6.71 -22.18
N THR A 319 5.12 -7.36 -21.55
CA THR A 319 3.83 -6.76 -21.23
C THR A 319 3.98 -5.75 -20.08
N VAL A 320 3.44 -4.56 -20.27
CA VAL A 320 3.36 -3.48 -19.27
C VAL A 320 1.93 -3.31 -18.76
N ILE A 321 0.96 -3.47 -19.68
CA ILE A 321 -0.46 -3.28 -19.38
C ILE A 321 -1.14 -4.65 -19.41
N GLY A 322 -1.34 -5.23 -18.24
CA GLY A 322 -2.08 -6.47 -18.05
C GLY A 322 -3.60 -6.26 -17.98
N PRO A 323 -4.36 -7.30 -17.59
CA PRO A 323 -5.79 -7.19 -17.38
C PRO A 323 -6.10 -6.33 -16.15
N LEU A 324 -7.31 -5.79 -16.10
CA LEU A 324 -7.92 -5.31 -14.87
C LEU A 324 -8.33 -6.50 -14.01
N ILE A 325 -8.46 -6.26 -12.71
CA ILE A 325 -8.67 -7.35 -11.73
C ILE A 325 -9.97 -8.12 -11.94
N ASP A 326 -11.00 -7.44 -12.42
CA ASP A 326 -12.31 -8.03 -12.67
C ASP A 326 -13.09 -7.29 -13.79
N PRO A 327 -14.19 -7.88 -14.29
CA PRO A 327 -15.04 -7.26 -15.29
C PRO A 327 -15.69 -5.94 -14.85
N ASP A 328 -16.01 -5.78 -13.56
CA ASP A 328 -16.66 -4.58 -13.04
C ASP A 328 -15.71 -3.37 -13.11
N ALA A 329 -14.42 -3.59 -12.79
CA ALA A 329 -13.39 -2.58 -12.97
C ALA A 329 -13.27 -2.15 -14.45
N THR A 330 -13.33 -3.10 -15.37
CA THR A 330 -13.25 -2.85 -16.81
C THR A 330 -14.45 -2.04 -17.29
N HIS A 331 -15.67 -2.41 -16.93
CA HIS A 331 -16.91 -1.72 -17.29
C HIS A 331 -16.94 -0.30 -16.71
N ARG A 332 -16.51 -0.12 -15.46
CA ARG A 332 -16.44 1.20 -14.82
C ARG A 332 -15.54 2.16 -15.61
N ILE A 333 -14.34 1.71 -15.97
CA ILE A 333 -13.39 2.55 -16.72
C ILE A 333 -13.92 2.90 -18.11
N GLU A 334 -14.45 1.92 -18.83
CA GLU A 334 -15.06 2.12 -20.15
C GLU A 334 -16.22 3.13 -20.07
N SER A 335 -17.09 2.99 -19.06
CA SER A 335 -18.21 3.92 -18.80
C SER A 335 -17.71 5.34 -18.52
N TRP A 336 -16.67 5.51 -17.71
CA TRP A 336 -16.15 6.84 -17.36
C TRP A 336 -15.46 7.53 -18.54
N ILE A 337 -14.77 6.78 -19.40
CA ILE A 337 -14.22 7.31 -20.65
C ILE A 337 -15.35 7.79 -21.56
N GLY A 338 -16.39 6.97 -21.75
CA GLY A 338 -17.56 7.32 -22.56
C GLY A 338 -18.29 8.56 -22.02
N GLU A 339 -18.48 8.67 -20.72
CA GLU A 339 -19.08 9.83 -20.07
C GLU A 339 -18.22 11.09 -20.30
N ALA A 340 -16.91 11.02 -20.11
CA ALA A 340 -16.01 12.15 -20.34
C ALA A 340 -16.05 12.63 -21.80
N VAL A 341 -16.06 11.71 -22.77
CA VAL A 341 -16.17 12.03 -24.20
C VAL A 341 -17.50 12.72 -24.51
N SER A 342 -18.61 12.23 -23.93
CA SER A 342 -19.94 12.86 -24.10
C SER A 342 -20.00 14.28 -23.54
N GLN A 343 -19.16 14.59 -22.52
CA GLN A 343 -19.00 15.91 -21.92
C GLN A 343 -17.97 16.80 -22.62
N GLY A 344 -17.35 16.34 -23.71
CA GLY A 344 -16.44 17.13 -24.54
C GLY A 344 -14.95 16.79 -24.39
N ALA A 345 -14.56 15.80 -23.58
CA ALA A 345 -13.19 15.31 -23.55
C ALA A 345 -12.81 14.67 -24.90
N ARG A 346 -11.53 14.74 -25.25
CA ARG A 346 -11.00 14.14 -26.50
C ARG A 346 -10.04 13.00 -26.17
N VAL A 347 -10.27 11.85 -26.79
CA VAL A 347 -9.33 10.72 -26.76
C VAL A 347 -8.19 11.02 -27.72
N LEU A 348 -6.98 11.17 -27.17
CA LEU A 348 -5.76 11.38 -27.96
C LEU A 348 -5.12 10.05 -28.35
N LEU A 349 -5.31 8.99 -27.54
CA LEU A 349 -4.80 7.64 -27.79
C LEU A 349 -5.64 6.63 -27.02
N GLY A 350 -5.82 5.42 -27.56
CA GLY A 350 -6.48 4.29 -26.89
C GLY A 350 -8.00 4.43 -26.82
N GLY A 351 -8.55 4.09 -25.66
CA GLY A 351 -10.00 4.15 -25.40
C GLY A 351 -10.74 2.84 -25.71
N LYS A 352 -10.06 1.79 -26.15
CA LYS A 352 -10.69 0.52 -26.53
C LYS A 352 -10.39 -0.59 -25.53
N ARG A 353 -11.30 -1.53 -25.47
CA ARG A 353 -11.19 -2.74 -24.66
C ARG A 353 -10.81 -3.95 -25.52
N MET A 354 -9.91 -4.79 -25.03
CA MET A 354 -9.51 -6.07 -25.63
C MET A 354 -9.71 -7.19 -24.59
N GLY A 355 -10.91 -7.73 -24.49
CA GLY A 355 -11.26 -8.73 -23.45
C GLY A 355 -11.21 -8.13 -22.04
N SER A 356 -10.33 -8.62 -21.17
CA SER A 356 -10.07 -8.09 -19.83
C SER A 356 -9.02 -6.97 -19.79
N VAL A 357 -8.39 -6.67 -20.92
CA VAL A 357 -7.36 -5.64 -21.03
C VAL A 357 -7.95 -4.36 -21.62
N MET A 358 -7.66 -3.22 -20.99
CA MET A 358 -7.94 -1.89 -21.53
C MET A 358 -6.68 -1.32 -22.15
N GLU A 359 -6.79 -0.68 -23.32
CA GLU A 359 -5.68 0.07 -23.93
C GLU A 359 -5.27 1.24 -23.03
N ALA A 360 -3.98 1.59 -23.07
CA ALA A 360 -3.52 2.86 -22.52
C ALA A 360 -4.31 4.01 -23.14
N THR A 361 -5.01 4.77 -22.31
CA THR A 361 -5.93 5.82 -22.77
C THR A 361 -5.44 7.19 -22.31
N VAL A 362 -5.24 8.10 -23.25
CA VAL A 362 -4.87 9.48 -22.97
C VAL A 362 -6.00 10.41 -23.37
N LEU A 363 -6.46 11.23 -22.42
CA LEU A 363 -7.55 12.19 -22.60
C LEU A 363 -7.04 13.63 -22.52
N SER A 364 -7.63 14.51 -23.32
CA SER A 364 -7.47 15.96 -23.23
C SER A 364 -8.82 16.65 -23.16
N HIS A 365 -8.84 17.99 -22.95
CA HIS A 365 -10.06 18.79 -22.80
C HIS A 365 -10.96 18.27 -21.65
N VAL A 366 -10.33 17.75 -20.60
CA VAL A 366 -11.01 17.25 -19.41
C VAL A 366 -11.25 18.41 -18.45
N THR A 367 -12.47 18.52 -17.94
CA THR A 367 -12.81 19.49 -16.89
C THR A 367 -12.61 18.89 -15.49
N PRO A 368 -12.41 19.72 -14.45
CA PRO A 368 -12.25 19.24 -13.08
C PRO A 368 -13.41 18.39 -12.54
N THR A 369 -14.62 18.53 -13.10
CA THR A 369 -15.83 17.84 -12.65
C THR A 369 -16.05 16.48 -13.31
N MET A 370 -15.33 16.18 -14.39
CA MET A 370 -15.41 14.87 -15.05
C MET A 370 -14.82 13.78 -14.13
N LYS A 371 -15.47 12.62 -14.02
CA LYS A 371 -15.02 11.50 -13.17
C LYS A 371 -13.58 11.07 -13.43
N VAL A 372 -13.15 11.10 -14.69
CA VAL A 372 -11.77 10.82 -15.12
C VAL A 372 -10.74 11.79 -14.53
N SER A 373 -11.16 12.95 -14.00
CA SER A 373 -10.32 13.95 -13.36
C SER A 373 -10.49 13.99 -11.84
N CYS A 374 -11.73 13.90 -11.31
CA CYS A 374 -12.00 14.12 -9.90
C CYS A 374 -12.08 12.81 -9.07
N GLN A 375 -12.28 11.65 -9.71
CA GLN A 375 -12.33 10.35 -9.02
C GLN A 375 -11.05 9.56 -9.27
N GLU A 376 -10.73 8.62 -8.38
CA GLU A 376 -9.66 7.66 -8.59
C GLU A 376 -10.01 6.69 -9.73
N MET A 377 -9.24 6.74 -10.82
CA MET A 377 -9.47 5.87 -11.98
C MET A 377 -9.19 4.39 -11.70
N PHE A 378 -8.06 4.12 -11.04
CA PHE A 378 -7.54 2.76 -10.81
C PHE A 378 -7.58 1.91 -12.07
N GLY A 379 -7.06 2.50 -13.16
CA GLY A 379 -7.10 1.97 -14.50
C GLY A 379 -6.17 2.74 -15.45
N PRO A 380 -5.95 2.26 -16.69
CA PRO A 380 -4.94 2.80 -17.60
C PRO A 380 -5.44 4.05 -18.34
N VAL A 381 -5.80 5.09 -17.58
CA VAL A 381 -6.32 6.36 -18.12
C VAL A 381 -5.57 7.54 -17.52
N VAL A 382 -5.03 8.39 -18.37
CA VAL A 382 -4.29 9.59 -17.99
C VAL A 382 -4.89 10.81 -18.68
N THR A 383 -5.02 11.92 -17.96
CA THR A 383 -5.47 13.19 -18.49
C THR A 383 -4.30 14.15 -18.66
N VAL A 384 -4.27 14.93 -19.76
CA VAL A 384 -3.27 15.98 -20.00
C VAL A 384 -4.00 17.32 -20.10
N THR A 385 -3.61 18.26 -19.24
CA THR A 385 -4.24 19.58 -19.11
C THR A 385 -3.17 20.67 -19.16
N PRO A 386 -3.22 21.61 -20.12
CA PRO A 386 -2.33 22.76 -20.13
C PRO A 386 -2.69 23.77 -19.03
N TYR A 387 -1.66 24.44 -18.46
CA TYR A 387 -1.83 25.56 -17.53
C TYR A 387 -0.89 26.72 -17.91
N ARG A 388 -1.13 27.92 -17.36
CA ARG A 388 -0.34 29.13 -17.67
C ARG A 388 0.61 29.53 -16.54
N HIS A 389 0.15 29.50 -15.31
CA HIS A 389 0.92 29.93 -14.14
C HIS A 389 1.08 28.75 -13.17
N PHE A 390 2.29 28.58 -12.62
CA PHE A 390 2.61 27.47 -11.73
C PHE A 390 1.62 27.29 -10.56
N GLY A 391 1.15 28.43 -9.98
CA GLY A 391 0.14 28.42 -8.93
C GLY A 391 -1.21 27.84 -9.36
N GLU A 392 -1.58 27.94 -10.65
CA GLU A 392 -2.80 27.32 -11.17
C GLU A 392 -2.69 25.80 -11.12
N ALA A 393 -1.53 25.22 -11.48
CA ALA A 393 -1.29 23.79 -11.41
C ALA A 393 -1.30 23.26 -9.97
N ILE A 394 -0.71 24.01 -9.04
CA ILE A 394 -0.76 23.71 -7.59
C ILE A 394 -2.23 23.71 -7.11
N THR A 395 -3.00 24.73 -7.45
CA THR A 395 -4.42 24.83 -7.08
C THR A 395 -5.23 23.66 -7.65
N ALA A 396 -5.03 23.34 -8.94
CA ALA A 396 -5.74 22.26 -9.62
C ALA A 396 -5.40 20.88 -9.02
N LEU A 397 -4.15 20.66 -8.60
CA LEU A 397 -3.78 19.45 -7.88
C LEU A 397 -4.48 19.35 -6.52
N ASN A 398 -4.54 20.44 -5.80
CA ASN A 398 -5.14 20.50 -4.46
C ASN A 398 -6.69 20.40 -4.47
N GLN A 399 -7.34 20.64 -5.59
CA GLN A 399 -8.81 20.50 -5.72
C GLN A 399 -9.30 19.04 -5.63
N SER A 400 -8.39 18.07 -5.63
CA SER A 400 -8.74 16.66 -5.39
C SER A 400 -9.09 16.42 -3.92
N ASP A 401 -10.06 15.55 -3.67
CA ASP A 401 -10.35 15.00 -2.33
C ASP A 401 -9.20 14.12 -1.81
N TYR A 402 -8.33 13.67 -2.70
CA TYR A 402 -7.17 12.84 -2.41
C TYR A 402 -5.89 13.68 -2.25
N GLY A 403 -4.94 13.14 -1.48
CA GLY A 403 -3.64 13.79 -1.28
C GLY A 403 -2.55 12.77 -0.91
N LEU A 404 -2.24 11.82 -1.82
CA LEU A 404 -1.24 10.79 -1.52
C LEU A 404 0.16 11.22 -1.95
N GLN A 405 0.43 11.33 -3.24
CA GLN A 405 1.71 11.79 -3.78
C GLN A 405 1.51 12.68 -5.02
N ALA A 406 2.45 13.57 -5.29
CA ALA A 406 2.49 14.40 -6.49
C ALA A 406 3.91 14.52 -7.04
N GLY A 407 4.05 14.59 -8.38
CA GLY A 407 5.31 14.81 -9.07
C GLY A 407 5.45 16.23 -9.59
N VAL A 408 6.67 16.77 -9.60
CA VAL A 408 6.98 18.10 -10.19
C VAL A 408 8.28 18.00 -10.99
N PHE A 409 8.21 18.24 -12.28
CA PHE A 409 9.37 18.29 -13.16
C PHE A 409 9.76 19.75 -13.43
N THR A 410 10.89 20.19 -12.91
CA THR A 410 11.48 21.53 -13.07
C THR A 410 12.94 21.54 -12.63
N GLN A 411 13.75 22.44 -13.16
CA GLN A 411 15.11 22.70 -12.68
C GLN A 411 15.15 23.86 -11.66
N ASP A 412 14.04 24.57 -11.46
CA ASP A 412 13.95 25.68 -10.52
C ASP A 412 13.70 25.18 -9.08
N VAL A 413 14.74 25.24 -8.25
CA VAL A 413 14.67 24.84 -6.86
C VAL A 413 13.60 25.62 -6.05
N ASN A 414 13.33 26.88 -6.40
CA ASN A 414 12.30 27.67 -5.73
C ASN A 414 10.90 27.14 -6.03
N LYS A 415 10.64 26.69 -7.26
CA LYS A 415 9.38 26.02 -7.62
C LYS A 415 9.23 24.67 -6.91
N ILE A 416 10.33 23.89 -6.76
CA ILE A 416 10.30 22.64 -5.98
C ILE A 416 9.89 22.93 -4.52
N PHE A 417 10.53 23.90 -3.85
CA PHE A 417 10.16 24.25 -2.48
C PHE A 417 8.79 24.93 -2.37
N HIS A 418 8.36 25.66 -3.40
CA HIS A 418 7.01 26.20 -3.45
C HIS A 418 5.97 25.07 -3.52
N ALA A 419 6.18 24.09 -4.41
CA ALA A 419 5.33 22.90 -4.50
C ALA A 419 5.29 22.13 -3.17
N PHE A 420 6.44 21.90 -2.55
CA PHE A 420 6.53 21.19 -1.27
C PHE A 420 5.74 21.89 -0.14
N ARG A 421 5.71 23.22 -0.13
CA ARG A 421 4.98 23.99 0.90
C ARG A 421 3.47 24.08 0.67
N HIS A 422 3.03 23.97 -0.60
CA HIS A 422 1.64 24.31 -0.96
C HIS A 422 0.84 23.13 -1.50
N LEU A 423 1.47 22.03 -1.92
CA LEU A 423 0.75 20.81 -2.30
C LEU A 423 0.27 20.08 -1.04
N GLU A 424 -1.01 19.78 -1.01
CA GLU A 424 -1.68 19.05 0.08
C GLU A 424 -1.61 17.54 -0.16
N VAL A 425 -0.39 17.01 -0.11
CA VAL A 425 -0.10 15.57 -0.35
C VAL A 425 0.85 15.03 0.72
N GLY A 426 0.90 13.72 0.85
CA GLY A 426 1.84 13.05 1.76
C GLY A 426 3.29 13.14 1.29
N ALA A 427 3.55 13.18 -0.03
CA ALA A 427 4.88 13.39 -0.56
C ALA A 427 4.87 14.16 -1.89
N VAL A 428 5.89 15.03 -2.06
CA VAL A 428 6.20 15.73 -3.32
C VAL A 428 7.50 15.17 -3.88
N LEU A 429 7.47 14.73 -5.13
CA LEU A 429 8.60 14.13 -5.81
C LEU A 429 9.13 15.09 -6.89
N ALA A 430 10.32 15.63 -6.68
CA ALA A 430 10.98 16.51 -7.62
C ALA A 430 11.69 15.69 -8.71
N ASN A 431 11.41 16.01 -9.98
CA ASN A 431 11.92 15.33 -11.15
C ASN A 431 11.68 13.81 -11.14
N GLU A 432 10.57 13.42 -10.53
CA GLU A 432 10.14 12.02 -10.44
C GLU A 432 8.59 11.95 -10.42
N ILE A 433 8.07 10.77 -10.73
CA ILE A 433 6.63 10.49 -10.78
C ILE A 433 6.09 10.00 -9.43
N PRO A 434 4.80 10.20 -9.17
CA PRO A 434 4.17 9.75 -7.93
C PRO A 434 4.28 8.25 -7.65
N THR A 435 4.48 7.41 -8.68
CA THR A 435 4.65 5.94 -8.52
C THR A 435 5.97 5.53 -7.88
N PHE A 436 6.90 6.45 -7.67
CA PHE A 436 8.14 6.15 -6.94
C PHE A 436 7.84 5.93 -5.45
N ARG A 437 8.36 4.83 -4.92
CA ARG A 437 8.33 4.50 -3.50
C ARG A 437 9.55 3.67 -3.12
N ALA A 438 10.26 4.10 -2.08
CA ALA A 438 11.23 3.28 -1.37
C ALA A 438 10.58 2.71 -0.10
N ASP A 439 10.80 1.41 0.20
CA ASP A 439 10.04 0.71 1.25
C ASP A 439 10.38 1.17 2.70
N HIS A 440 11.48 1.89 2.88
CA HIS A 440 11.87 2.49 4.17
C HIS A 440 11.37 3.93 4.38
N MET A 441 10.98 4.64 3.29
CA MET A 441 10.49 6.02 3.44
C MET A 441 9.10 6.03 4.09
N PRO A 442 8.78 7.06 4.91
CA PRO A 442 7.41 7.28 5.33
C PRO A 442 6.48 7.44 4.12
N TYR A 443 5.38 6.69 4.10
CA TYR A 443 4.42 6.67 3.02
C TYR A 443 3.02 6.78 3.60
N GLY A 444 2.19 7.60 3.00
CA GLY A 444 0.80 7.79 3.39
C GLY A 444 0.26 9.13 2.94
N GLY A 445 -1.05 9.23 2.88
CA GLY A 445 -1.76 10.39 2.39
C GLY A 445 -2.29 11.32 3.45
N VAL A 446 -2.85 12.42 2.97
CA VAL A 446 -3.72 13.35 3.69
C VAL A 446 -5.09 13.34 3.02
N LYS A 447 -6.05 14.10 3.53
CA LYS A 447 -7.44 14.13 3.03
C LYS A 447 -8.03 12.70 2.97
N ASP A 448 -8.71 12.35 1.88
CA ASP A 448 -9.31 11.03 1.70
C ASP A 448 -8.30 9.93 1.35
N SER A 449 -7.03 10.27 1.18
CA SER A 449 -5.98 9.26 0.94
C SER A 449 -5.51 8.52 2.19
N GLY A 450 -5.88 8.97 3.39
CA GLY A 450 -5.62 8.15 4.57
C GLY A 450 -5.23 8.91 5.85
N VAL A 451 -4.80 8.14 6.84
CA VAL A 451 -4.30 8.59 8.14
C VAL A 451 -3.27 7.60 8.67
N GLY A 452 -2.26 8.10 9.39
CA GLY A 452 -1.08 7.32 9.76
C GLY A 452 -0.07 7.24 8.62
N ARG A 453 0.95 6.42 8.80
CA ARG A 453 1.98 6.22 7.76
C ARG A 453 2.41 4.75 7.70
N GLU A 454 2.60 4.26 6.47
CA GLU A 454 3.41 3.08 6.18
C GLU A 454 4.89 3.47 5.99
N GLY A 455 5.73 2.50 5.66
CA GLY A 455 7.17 2.56 5.80
C GLY A 455 7.56 1.91 7.11
N VAL A 456 8.59 1.05 7.09
CA VAL A 456 8.83 0.12 8.20
C VAL A 456 8.98 0.83 9.53
N GLN A 457 9.80 1.90 9.58
CA GLN A 457 10.02 2.65 10.82
C GLN A 457 8.74 3.35 11.31
N ALA A 458 8.04 4.06 10.43
CA ALA A 458 6.82 4.76 10.77
C ALA A 458 5.71 3.79 11.24
N ALA A 459 5.58 2.65 10.57
CA ALA A 459 4.65 1.60 10.98
C ALA A 459 5.00 0.99 12.35
N ILE A 460 6.29 0.82 12.68
CA ILE A 460 6.73 0.38 14.02
C ILE A 460 6.35 1.42 15.08
N GLU A 461 6.44 2.70 14.77
CA GLU A 461 6.00 3.77 15.68
C GLU A 461 4.51 3.71 15.97
N ASP A 462 3.67 3.53 14.95
CA ASP A 462 2.22 3.35 15.13
C ASP A 462 1.88 2.06 15.89
N MET A 463 2.65 0.99 15.68
CA MET A 463 2.46 -0.33 16.29
C MET A 463 3.12 -0.48 17.67
N THR A 464 3.62 0.60 18.24
CA THR A 464 4.20 0.66 19.59
C THR A 464 3.61 1.83 20.39
N GLU A 465 3.69 1.73 21.72
CA GLU A 465 3.30 2.81 22.64
C GLU A 465 4.52 3.28 23.44
N PRO A 466 4.69 4.60 23.62
CA PRO A 466 5.66 5.12 24.56
C PRO A 466 5.22 4.81 25.99
N ARG A 467 6.16 4.30 26.79
CA ARG A 467 5.93 4.00 28.21
C ARG A 467 7.05 4.60 29.05
N MET A 468 6.67 5.41 30.01
CA MET A 468 7.58 6.07 30.93
C MET A 468 7.79 5.24 32.20
N LEU A 469 9.06 5.01 32.58
CA LEU A 469 9.46 4.62 33.92
C LEU A 469 10.04 5.87 34.62
N VAL A 470 9.50 6.23 35.75
CA VAL A 470 10.00 7.33 36.59
C VAL A 470 10.66 6.73 37.85
N LEU A 471 11.91 7.06 38.05
CA LEU A 471 12.67 6.67 39.25
C LEU A 471 12.83 7.91 40.14
N ASN A 472 12.49 7.80 41.41
CA ASN A 472 12.82 8.79 42.43
C ASN A 472 14.08 8.28 43.18
N LEU A 473 15.21 8.83 42.78
CA LEU A 473 16.55 8.42 43.25
C LEU A 473 16.93 9.26 44.49
N LYS A 474 16.23 9.10 45.59
CA LYS A 474 16.59 9.78 46.84
C LYS A 474 18.01 9.42 47.25
N PRO A 475 18.82 10.38 47.76
CA PRO A 475 20.12 10.06 48.28
C PRO A 475 20.03 9.02 49.40
N PRO A 476 21.03 8.13 49.53
CA PRO A 476 21.05 7.18 50.63
C PRO A 476 20.95 7.89 51.99
N ALA A 477 20.22 7.32 52.93
CA ALA A 477 20.11 7.87 54.29
C ALA A 477 21.51 8.01 54.92
N GLY A 478 21.96 9.24 55.22
CA GLY A 478 23.25 9.50 55.84
C GLY A 478 24.37 10.02 54.95
N THR A 479 24.09 10.44 53.69
CA THR A 479 25.07 11.18 52.83
C THR A 479 24.83 12.68 52.90
#